data_2cff9efcf0e769893e23baa64ff6246e
#
_entry.id   2cff9efcf0e769893e23baa64ff6246e
#
_cell.length_a   1.000
_cell.length_b   1.000
_cell.length_c   1.000
_cell.angle_alpha   90.00
_cell.angle_beta   90.00
_cell.angle_gamma   90.00
#
_symmetry.space_group_name_H-M   'P 1'
#
loop_
_entity.id
_entity.type
_entity.pdbx_description
1 polymer ?
#
loop_
_entity_poly.entity_id
_entity_poly.type
_entity_poly.pdbx_seq_one_letter_code
_entity_poly.pdbx_strand_id
1 'polypeptide(L)'
;MRIPLVPLFARRMGATTVEVGMINAGFMLAAALLSLPLGLMSDRLGRKVLILAGMAISCLTSVLLLAARTPLHIGLIYLVSGVGLACFSPAMMSHVGDTVPARFLGRAYGWYTTALYLGMALGPGLGGAIATRGFETAFAASGLIIGAGILACVLRVSSPPAPSPGRGGAGNLLADFREIVRIRAVLSCWVTTFFSTFAWGSLFSFFPLYARDSGISIAHTGLIFTTQAAANALVRIPAGHLQDRRGNRRPFILWGNALFGLSIALTGASRRELPLYLVFAAAGSAMAVTFTAIGAVLSESVDIRVRGLAMGGYNTCIYGGFMASAATIGTVIQHFGYPAGFASAGLACILSTAAAWLPGKAR
;
A
#
# COMPACT_ATOMS: atom_id res chain seq x y z
N MET A 1 4.78 -4.78 10.62
CA MET A 1 5.89 -5.62 11.12
C MET A 1 6.42 -6.60 10.06
N ARG A 2 5.59 -7.41 9.39
CA ARG A 2 6.03 -8.47 8.43
C ARG A 2 6.67 -7.96 7.15
N ILE A 3 6.37 -6.73 6.70
CA ILE A 3 6.80 -6.16 5.42
C ILE A 3 8.31 -6.29 5.16
N PRO A 4 9.22 -5.79 6.01
CA PRO A 4 10.64 -5.94 5.76
C PRO A 4 11.18 -7.34 6.09
N LEU A 5 10.42 -8.15 6.82
CA LEU A 5 10.91 -9.44 7.35
C LEU A 5 10.69 -10.60 6.40
N VAL A 6 9.56 -10.64 5.67
CA VAL A 6 9.23 -11.77 4.78
C VAL A 6 10.24 -11.92 3.63
N PRO A 7 10.69 -10.84 2.93
CA PRO A 7 11.77 -10.93 1.95
C PRO A 7 13.07 -11.51 2.53
N LEU A 8 13.46 -11.04 3.72
CA LEU A 8 14.68 -11.51 4.40
C LEU A 8 14.57 -12.97 4.86
N PHE A 9 13.40 -13.36 5.36
CA PHE A 9 13.13 -14.73 5.79
C PHE A 9 13.12 -15.68 4.59
N ALA A 10 12.50 -15.30 3.48
CA ALA A 10 12.54 -16.08 2.23
C ALA A 10 13.99 -16.24 1.72
N ARG A 11 14.77 -15.18 1.76
CA ARG A 11 16.20 -15.22 1.39
C ARG A 11 17.01 -16.16 2.30
N ARG A 12 16.75 -16.16 3.61
CA ARG A 12 17.37 -17.11 4.57
C ARG A 12 17.04 -18.57 4.22
N MET A 13 15.86 -18.83 3.65
CA MET A 13 15.42 -20.16 3.19
C MET A 13 15.92 -20.49 1.78
N GLY A 14 16.82 -19.69 1.19
CA GLY A 14 17.44 -19.93 -0.11
C GLY A 14 16.69 -19.35 -1.31
N ALA A 15 15.65 -18.54 -1.10
CA ALA A 15 14.94 -17.89 -2.20
C ALA A 15 15.85 -16.97 -3.02
N THR A 16 15.72 -17.01 -4.32
CA THR A 16 16.32 -16.05 -5.26
C THR A 16 15.60 -14.71 -5.16
N THR A 17 16.18 -13.64 -5.73
CA THR A 17 15.55 -12.31 -5.77
C THR A 17 14.23 -12.34 -6.56
N VAL A 18 14.16 -13.15 -7.62
CA VAL A 18 12.94 -13.34 -8.41
C VAL A 18 11.86 -14.03 -7.57
N GLU A 19 12.19 -15.10 -6.85
CA GLU A 19 11.23 -15.80 -5.99
C GLU A 19 10.70 -14.90 -4.87
N VAL A 20 11.52 -14.04 -4.27
CA VAL A 20 11.06 -13.02 -3.31
C VAL A 20 10.06 -12.06 -3.96
N GLY A 21 10.34 -11.64 -5.19
CA GLY A 21 9.41 -10.84 -5.99
C GLY A 21 8.08 -11.56 -6.22
N MET A 22 8.13 -12.84 -6.62
CA MET A 22 6.93 -13.65 -6.86
C MET A 22 6.09 -13.89 -5.59
N ILE A 23 6.73 -14.08 -4.44
CA ILE A 23 6.05 -14.17 -3.14
C ILE A 23 5.24 -12.89 -2.86
N ASN A 24 5.85 -11.73 -3.04
CA ASN A 24 5.18 -10.44 -2.85
C ASN A 24 4.11 -10.17 -3.93
N ALA A 25 4.38 -10.55 -5.19
CA ALA A 25 3.42 -10.44 -6.28
C ALA A 25 2.17 -11.28 -6.02
N GLY A 26 2.32 -12.52 -5.54
CA GLY A 26 1.20 -13.39 -5.15
C GLY A 26 0.32 -12.79 -4.06
N PHE A 27 0.92 -12.21 -3.03
CA PHE A 27 0.21 -11.50 -1.97
C PHE A 27 -0.65 -10.34 -2.53
N MET A 28 -0.05 -9.50 -3.38
CA MET A 28 -0.73 -8.35 -3.95
C MET A 28 -1.78 -8.76 -5.01
N LEU A 29 -1.52 -9.82 -5.77
CA LEU A 29 -2.46 -10.38 -6.73
C LEU A 29 -3.73 -10.89 -6.03
N ALA A 30 -3.59 -11.67 -4.96
CA ALA A 30 -4.72 -12.14 -4.18
C ALA A 30 -5.52 -10.98 -3.59
N ALA A 31 -4.83 -9.97 -3.04
CA ALA A 31 -5.49 -8.76 -2.54
C ALA A 31 -6.24 -8.00 -3.65
N ALA A 32 -5.63 -7.80 -4.82
CA ALA A 32 -6.23 -7.06 -5.94
C ALA A 32 -7.48 -7.76 -6.49
N LEU A 33 -7.37 -9.08 -6.78
CA LEU A 33 -8.46 -9.84 -7.39
C LEU A 33 -9.66 -10.03 -6.44
N LEU A 34 -9.39 -10.20 -5.16
CA LEU A 34 -10.43 -10.55 -4.18
C LEU A 34 -11.02 -9.33 -3.45
N SER A 35 -10.39 -8.15 -3.49
CA SER A 35 -10.89 -6.95 -2.79
C SER A 35 -12.29 -6.55 -3.22
N LEU A 36 -12.58 -6.57 -4.53
CA LEU A 36 -13.89 -6.21 -5.05
C LEU A 36 -14.97 -7.23 -4.66
N PRO A 37 -14.82 -8.55 -4.95
CA PRO A 37 -15.85 -9.53 -4.58
C PRO A 37 -16.04 -9.63 -3.07
N LEU A 38 -14.98 -9.58 -2.26
CA LEU A 38 -15.08 -9.60 -0.80
C LEU A 38 -15.65 -8.29 -0.23
N GLY A 39 -15.39 -7.15 -0.87
CA GLY A 39 -16.07 -5.90 -0.57
C GLY A 39 -17.58 -6.00 -0.74
N LEU A 40 -18.04 -6.56 -1.86
CA LEU A 40 -19.47 -6.82 -2.11
C LEU A 40 -20.06 -7.86 -1.14
N MET A 41 -19.28 -8.90 -0.81
CA MET A 41 -19.71 -9.88 0.20
C MET A 41 -19.85 -9.24 1.59
N SER A 42 -19.04 -8.24 1.93
CA SER A 42 -19.15 -7.54 3.20
C SER A 42 -20.45 -6.79 3.37
N ASP A 43 -21.09 -6.38 2.26
CA ASP A 43 -22.43 -5.78 2.27
C ASP A 43 -23.51 -6.80 2.66
N ARG A 44 -23.33 -8.08 2.32
CA ARG A 44 -24.29 -9.16 2.56
C ARG A 44 -24.07 -9.88 3.88
N LEU A 45 -22.81 -10.22 4.19
CA LEU A 45 -22.43 -10.99 5.38
C LEU A 45 -22.23 -10.11 6.62
N GLY A 46 -22.16 -8.79 6.42
CA GLY A 46 -21.88 -7.82 7.47
C GLY A 46 -20.39 -7.46 7.56
N ARG A 47 -20.12 -6.17 7.79
CA ARG A 47 -18.76 -5.61 7.83
C ARG A 47 -17.86 -6.29 8.86
N LYS A 48 -18.39 -6.48 10.09
CA LYS A 48 -17.64 -7.07 11.21
C LYS A 48 -17.14 -8.49 10.89
N VAL A 49 -17.94 -9.29 10.19
CA VAL A 49 -17.59 -10.67 9.83
C VAL A 49 -16.37 -10.68 8.94
N LEU A 50 -16.33 -9.86 7.88
CA LEU A 50 -15.20 -9.79 6.96
C LEU A 50 -13.95 -9.17 7.62
N ILE A 51 -14.11 -8.18 8.50
CA ILE A 51 -13.02 -7.61 9.30
C ILE A 51 -12.38 -8.71 10.15
N LEU A 52 -13.18 -9.46 10.92
CA LEU A 52 -12.68 -10.53 11.77
C LEU A 52 -12.06 -11.68 10.96
N ALA A 53 -12.67 -12.07 9.84
CA ALA A 53 -12.12 -13.09 8.95
C ALA A 53 -10.75 -12.66 8.41
N GLY A 54 -10.61 -11.42 7.93
CA GLY A 54 -9.34 -10.89 7.44
C GLY A 54 -8.25 -10.82 8.52
N MET A 55 -8.62 -10.43 9.73
CA MET A 55 -7.70 -10.43 10.88
C MET A 55 -7.33 -11.86 11.30
N ALA A 56 -8.29 -12.79 11.33
CA ALA A 56 -8.04 -14.20 11.66
C ALA A 56 -7.09 -14.86 10.65
N ILE A 57 -7.31 -14.65 9.34
CA ILE A 57 -6.41 -15.10 8.28
C ILE A 57 -5.00 -14.50 8.48
N SER A 58 -4.92 -13.20 8.78
CA SER A 58 -3.62 -12.52 9.03
C SER A 58 -2.91 -13.04 10.27
N CYS A 59 -3.65 -13.39 11.32
CA CYS A 59 -3.13 -14.03 12.53
C CYS A 59 -2.63 -15.44 12.23
N LEU A 60 -3.46 -16.26 11.57
CA LEU A 60 -3.13 -17.62 11.17
C LEU A 60 -1.87 -17.66 10.30
N THR A 61 -1.78 -16.78 9.29
CA THR A 61 -0.59 -16.72 8.41
C THR A 61 0.66 -16.27 9.16
N SER A 62 0.55 -15.46 10.22
CA SER A 62 1.70 -15.13 11.09
C SER A 62 2.20 -16.36 11.85
N VAL A 63 1.28 -17.22 12.32
CA VAL A 63 1.63 -18.49 12.99
C VAL A 63 2.19 -19.51 11.99
N LEU A 64 1.58 -19.63 10.80
CA LEU A 64 2.06 -20.56 9.77
C LEU A 64 3.47 -20.24 9.29
N LEU A 65 3.89 -18.97 9.29
CA LEU A 65 5.27 -18.57 8.96
C LEU A 65 6.30 -19.19 9.94
N LEU A 66 5.93 -19.53 11.17
CA LEU A 66 6.81 -20.23 12.12
C LEU A 66 7.15 -21.66 11.66
N ALA A 67 6.24 -22.29 10.92
CA ALA A 67 6.41 -23.65 10.41
C ALA A 67 6.95 -23.69 8.96
N ALA A 68 7.16 -22.52 8.33
CA ALA A 68 7.66 -22.46 6.96
C ALA A 68 9.12 -22.93 6.89
N ARG A 69 9.42 -23.84 5.95
CA ARG A 69 10.75 -24.43 5.76
C ARG A 69 11.32 -24.25 4.36
N THR A 70 10.52 -23.76 3.43
CA THR A 70 10.92 -23.55 2.03
C THR A 70 10.35 -22.24 1.51
N PRO A 71 10.95 -21.62 0.47
CA PRO A 71 10.41 -20.43 -0.16
C PRO A 71 8.97 -20.61 -0.68
N LEU A 72 8.64 -21.82 -1.17
CA LEU A 72 7.29 -22.16 -1.63
C LEU A 72 6.27 -22.11 -0.49
N HIS A 73 6.60 -22.64 0.70
CA HIS A 73 5.73 -22.52 1.87
C HIS A 73 5.45 -21.05 2.20
N ILE A 74 6.49 -20.19 2.19
CA ILE A 74 6.34 -18.77 2.43
C ILE A 74 5.42 -18.14 1.37
N GLY A 75 5.60 -18.48 0.09
CA GLY A 75 4.78 -18.00 -1.02
C GLY A 75 3.30 -18.33 -0.86
N LEU A 76 2.98 -19.58 -0.53
CA LEU A 76 1.60 -20.04 -0.31
C LEU A 76 0.96 -19.36 0.90
N ILE A 77 1.68 -19.26 2.02
CA ILE A 77 1.22 -18.56 3.22
C ILE A 77 0.98 -17.08 2.91
N TYR A 78 1.86 -16.46 2.12
CA TYR A 78 1.76 -15.05 1.81
C TYR A 78 0.63 -14.75 0.81
N LEU A 79 0.36 -15.67 -0.12
CA LEU A 79 -0.83 -15.63 -0.99
C LEU A 79 -2.11 -15.61 -0.15
N VAL A 80 -2.23 -16.52 0.85
CA VAL A 80 -3.36 -16.56 1.79
C VAL A 80 -3.44 -15.28 2.62
N SER A 81 -2.29 -14.69 3.00
CA SER A 81 -2.25 -13.39 3.67
C SER A 81 -2.88 -12.26 2.82
N GLY A 82 -2.73 -12.33 1.49
CA GLY A 82 -3.38 -11.41 0.53
C GLY A 82 -4.91 -11.51 0.57
N VAL A 83 -5.45 -12.73 0.72
CA VAL A 83 -6.90 -12.93 0.95
C VAL A 83 -7.33 -12.23 2.24
N GLY A 84 -6.55 -12.36 3.32
CA GLY A 84 -6.82 -11.67 4.59
C GLY A 84 -6.87 -10.14 4.43
N LEU A 85 -5.97 -9.55 3.64
CA LEU A 85 -5.98 -8.12 3.33
C LEU A 85 -7.22 -7.73 2.52
N ALA A 86 -7.61 -8.55 1.54
CA ALA A 86 -8.79 -8.34 0.71
C ALA A 86 -10.11 -8.40 1.50
N CYS A 87 -10.18 -9.24 2.54
CA CYS A 87 -11.32 -9.26 3.46
C CYS A 87 -11.36 -8.00 4.34
N PHE A 88 -10.21 -7.63 4.92
CA PHE A 88 -10.12 -6.60 5.95
C PHE A 88 -10.28 -5.18 5.39
N SER A 89 -9.50 -4.82 4.36
CA SER A 89 -9.32 -3.42 3.95
C SER A 89 -10.62 -2.76 3.47
N PRO A 90 -11.38 -3.31 2.49
CA PRO A 90 -12.62 -2.67 2.04
C PRO A 90 -13.72 -2.72 3.11
N ALA A 91 -13.83 -3.83 3.87
CA ALA A 91 -14.82 -3.95 4.92
C ALA A 91 -14.60 -2.94 6.05
N MET A 92 -13.34 -2.69 6.44
CA MET A 92 -13.01 -1.70 7.47
C MET A 92 -13.31 -0.28 7.02
N MET A 93 -12.94 0.09 5.79
CA MET A 93 -13.27 1.42 5.25
C MET A 93 -14.78 1.65 5.19
N SER A 94 -15.53 0.67 4.74
CA SER A 94 -17.00 0.75 4.71
C SER A 94 -17.60 0.83 6.12
N HIS A 95 -17.08 0.04 7.05
CA HIS A 95 -17.53 0.07 8.45
C HIS A 95 -17.38 1.46 9.09
N VAL A 96 -16.24 2.14 8.85
CA VAL A 96 -16.04 3.52 9.31
C VAL A 96 -17.11 4.46 8.74
N GLY A 97 -17.43 4.31 7.44
CA GLY A 97 -18.48 5.12 6.79
C GLY A 97 -19.88 4.84 7.33
N ASP A 98 -20.19 3.58 7.65
CA ASP A 98 -21.52 3.13 8.08
C ASP A 98 -21.81 3.45 9.57
N THR A 99 -20.77 3.67 10.39
CA THR A 99 -20.91 3.84 11.85
C THR A 99 -21.08 5.28 12.31
N VAL A 100 -20.88 6.26 11.45
CA VAL A 100 -20.95 7.68 11.83
C VAL A 100 -21.89 8.48 10.94
N PRO A 101 -22.62 9.49 11.48
CA PRO A 101 -23.40 10.42 10.67
C PRO A 101 -22.55 11.13 9.62
N ALA A 102 -23.14 11.49 8.48
CA ALA A 102 -22.44 12.11 7.35
C ALA A 102 -21.59 13.34 7.73
N ARG A 103 -22.08 14.15 8.68
CA ARG A 103 -21.38 15.36 9.20
C ARG A 103 -20.04 15.04 9.90
N PHE A 104 -19.81 13.80 10.32
CA PHE A 104 -18.59 13.38 11.04
C PHE A 104 -17.68 12.45 10.22
N LEU A 105 -18.04 12.13 8.98
CA LEU A 105 -17.27 11.21 8.12
C LEU A 105 -15.80 11.63 7.97
N GLY A 106 -15.54 12.90 7.71
CA GLY A 106 -14.16 13.42 7.59
C GLY A 106 -13.34 13.16 8.86
N ARG A 107 -13.93 13.39 10.03
CA ARG A 107 -13.27 13.15 11.33
C ARG A 107 -13.03 11.65 11.56
N ALA A 108 -13.99 10.79 11.24
CA ALA A 108 -13.88 9.35 11.41
C ALA A 108 -12.80 8.74 10.49
N TYR A 109 -12.81 9.11 9.20
CA TYR A 109 -11.74 8.70 8.29
C TYR A 109 -10.39 9.29 8.67
N GLY A 110 -10.34 10.51 9.22
CA GLY A 110 -9.13 11.10 9.77
C GLY A 110 -8.51 10.24 10.87
N TRP A 111 -9.29 9.81 11.86
CA TRP A 111 -8.83 8.91 12.91
C TRP A 111 -8.40 7.54 12.38
N TYR A 112 -9.20 6.95 11.47
CA TYR A 112 -8.86 5.67 10.83
C TYR A 112 -7.54 5.74 10.09
N THR A 113 -7.35 6.75 9.24
CA THR A 113 -6.11 6.90 8.46
C THR A 113 -4.92 7.22 9.36
N THR A 114 -5.10 8.02 10.42
CA THR A 114 -4.04 8.27 11.41
C THR A 114 -3.60 6.98 12.07
N ALA A 115 -4.52 6.14 12.53
CA ALA A 115 -4.20 4.85 13.12
C ALA A 115 -3.48 3.91 12.11
N LEU A 116 -3.95 3.89 10.85
CA LEU A 116 -3.33 3.12 9.76
C LEU A 116 -1.87 3.55 9.54
N TYR A 117 -1.63 4.85 9.38
CA TYR A 117 -0.28 5.37 9.14
C TYR A 117 0.62 5.24 10.36
N LEU A 118 0.07 5.36 11.57
CA LEU A 118 0.83 5.10 12.80
C LEU A 118 1.29 3.63 12.86
N GLY A 119 0.40 2.71 12.50
CA GLY A 119 0.75 1.29 12.38
C GLY A 119 1.81 1.02 11.29
N MET A 120 1.71 1.72 10.15
CA MET A 120 2.71 1.65 9.07
C MET A 120 4.05 2.27 9.48
N ALA A 121 4.05 3.30 10.32
CA ALA A 121 5.28 3.93 10.82
C ALA A 121 5.97 3.06 11.89
N LEU A 122 5.23 2.58 12.87
CA LEU A 122 5.79 1.81 14.00
C LEU A 122 6.07 0.35 13.63
N GLY A 123 5.25 -0.22 12.76
CA GLY A 123 5.28 -1.65 12.43
C GLY A 123 6.63 -2.15 11.94
N PRO A 124 7.25 -1.57 10.90
CA PRO A 124 8.57 -1.98 10.42
C PRO A 124 9.68 -1.83 11.45
N GLY A 125 9.70 -0.71 12.20
CA GLY A 125 10.68 -0.47 13.26
C GLY A 125 10.60 -1.50 14.38
N LEU A 126 9.40 -1.75 14.92
CA LEU A 126 9.16 -2.79 15.93
C LEU A 126 9.48 -4.18 15.37
N GLY A 127 9.08 -4.46 14.14
CA GLY A 127 9.37 -5.73 13.47
C GLY A 127 10.88 -5.97 13.34
N GLY A 128 11.62 -4.97 12.87
CA GLY A 128 13.08 -5.03 12.76
C GLY A 128 13.77 -5.22 14.10
N ALA A 129 13.37 -4.47 15.13
CA ALA A 129 13.92 -4.56 16.48
C ALA A 129 13.67 -5.94 17.12
N ILE A 130 12.47 -6.51 16.97
CA ILE A 130 12.15 -7.83 17.50
C ILE A 130 12.87 -8.93 16.71
N ALA A 131 13.01 -8.76 15.39
CA ALA A 131 13.67 -9.73 14.52
C ALA A 131 15.18 -9.89 14.79
N THR A 132 15.80 -8.98 15.54
CA THR A 132 17.18 -9.18 16.04
C THR A 132 17.29 -10.40 16.96
N ARG A 133 16.17 -10.79 17.61
CA ARG A 133 16.07 -12.02 18.43
C ARG A 133 15.63 -13.25 17.62
N GLY A 134 15.37 -13.11 16.34
CA GLY A 134 14.92 -14.14 15.41
C GLY A 134 13.65 -13.77 14.67
N PHE A 135 13.50 -14.29 13.45
CA PHE A 135 12.29 -14.05 12.64
C PHE A 135 11.05 -14.67 13.29
N GLU A 136 11.22 -15.83 13.90
CA GLU A 136 10.17 -16.58 14.59
C GLU A 136 9.55 -15.71 15.70
N THR A 137 10.38 -15.05 16.51
CA THR A 137 9.92 -14.15 17.57
C THR A 137 9.11 -12.97 17.01
N ALA A 138 9.53 -12.41 15.87
CA ALA A 138 8.84 -11.31 15.24
C ALA A 138 7.49 -11.76 14.62
N PHE A 139 7.41 -12.95 14.05
CA PHE A 139 6.15 -13.50 13.53
C PHE A 139 5.18 -13.88 14.66
N ALA A 140 5.68 -14.46 15.76
CA ALA A 140 4.87 -14.71 16.96
C ALA A 140 4.32 -13.42 17.55
N ALA A 141 5.16 -12.39 17.72
CA ALA A 141 4.74 -11.07 18.19
C ALA A 141 3.69 -10.43 17.26
N SER A 142 3.85 -10.57 15.94
CA SER A 142 2.86 -10.12 14.95
C SER A 142 1.52 -10.84 15.15
N GLY A 143 1.54 -12.16 15.34
CA GLY A 143 0.34 -12.96 15.61
C GLY A 143 -0.36 -12.51 16.90
N LEU A 144 0.39 -12.29 17.98
CA LEU A 144 -0.14 -11.81 19.27
C LEU A 144 -0.79 -10.43 19.16
N ILE A 145 -0.16 -9.48 18.48
CA ILE A 145 -0.71 -8.14 18.25
C ILE A 145 -2.02 -8.21 17.45
N ILE A 146 -2.06 -9.04 16.39
CA ILE A 146 -3.28 -9.24 15.61
C ILE A 146 -4.35 -9.92 16.45
N GLY A 147 -3.99 -10.93 17.26
CA GLY A 147 -4.89 -11.61 18.19
C GLY A 147 -5.51 -10.66 19.21
N ALA A 148 -4.71 -9.77 19.78
CA ALA A 148 -5.21 -8.70 20.66
C ALA A 148 -6.18 -7.76 19.90
N GLY A 149 -5.86 -7.44 18.66
CA GLY A 149 -6.74 -6.66 17.77
C GLY A 149 -8.08 -7.37 17.49
N ILE A 150 -8.06 -8.70 17.26
CA ILE A 150 -9.27 -9.50 17.09
C ILE A 150 -10.12 -9.43 18.36
N LEU A 151 -9.52 -9.64 19.53
CA LEU A 151 -10.22 -9.54 20.82
C LEU A 151 -10.87 -8.16 21.00
N ALA A 152 -10.12 -7.09 20.76
CA ALA A 152 -10.63 -5.73 20.82
C ALA A 152 -11.79 -5.50 19.82
N CYS A 153 -11.68 -6.03 18.59
CA CYS A 153 -12.73 -5.93 17.59
C CYS A 153 -14.00 -6.69 18.01
N VAL A 154 -13.86 -7.90 18.55
CA VAL A 154 -15.01 -8.68 19.06
C VAL A 154 -15.74 -7.94 20.16
N LEU A 155 -14.99 -7.39 21.12
CA LEU A 155 -15.53 -6.76 22.34
C LEU A 155 -16.10 -5.35 22.10
N ARG A 156 -15.50 -4.57 21.19
CA ARG A 156 -15.77 -3.13 21.07
C ARG A 156 -16.43 -2.70 19.77
N VAL A 157 -16.31 -3.49 18.71
CA VAL A 157 -16.89 -3.14 17.42
C VAL A 157 -18.32 -3.66 17.36
N SER A 158 -19.28 -2.76 17.29
CA SER A 158 -20.70 -3.10 17.07
C SER A 158 -20.90 -3.59 15.63
N SER A 159 -21.88 -4.45 15.44
CA SER A 159 -22.36 -4.83 14.10
C SER A 159 -23.54 -3.93 13.76
N PRO A 160 -23.36 -2.85 12.99
CA PRO A 160 -24.53 -2.13 12.49
C PRO A 160 -25.39 -3.09 11.66
N PRO A 161 -26.70 -2.91 11.61
CA PRO A 161 -27.56 -3.67 10.72
C PRO A 161 -26.98 -3.62 9.30
N ALA A 162 -27.00 -4.76 8.60
CA ALA A 162 -26.57 -4.78 7.21
C ALA A 162 -27.33 -3.68 6.44
N PRO A 163 -26.67 -2.84 5.64
CA PRO A 163 -27.37 -1.84 4.85
C PRO A 163 -28.44 -2.53 4.02
N SER A 164 -29.66 -1.99 4.03
CA SER A 164 -30.76 -2.53 3.21
C SER A 164 -30.28 -2.65 1.77
N PRO A 165 -30.49 -3.81 1.09
CA PRO A 165 -30.14 -3.97 -0.32
C PRO A 165 -30.97 -2.97 -1.14
N GLY A 166 -30.37 -1.84 -1.53
CA GLY A 166 -31.11 -0.81 -2.28
C GLY A 166 -30.39 0.51 -2.48
N ARG A 167 -29.25 0.78 -1.85
CA ARG A 167 -28.54 2.07 -2.05
C ARG A 167 -27.45 2.07 -3.12
N GLY A 168 -27.12 0.94 -3.72
CA GLY A 168 -26.38 0.85 -4.97
C GLY A 168 -27.35 0.60 -6.10
N GLY A 169 -27.95 1.63 -6.68
CA GLY A 169 -28.77 1.48 -7.89
C GLY A 169 -27.99 0.63 -8.89
N ALA A 170 -28.67 -0.36 -9.49
CA ALA A 170 -28.16 -1.16 -10.60
C ALA A 170 -27.97 -0.28 -11.85
N GLY A 171 -27.12 0.74 -11.75
CA GLY A 171 -26.55 1.45 -12.88
C GLY A 171 -25.72 0.43 -13.67
N ASN A 172 -25.70 0.60 -14.97
CA ASN A 172 -24.88 -0.26 -15.84
C ASN A 172 -23.39 0.02 -15.50
N LEU A 173 -22.82 -0.81 -14.61
CA LEU A 173 -21.41 -0.67 -14.16
C LEU A 173 -20.43 -0.49 -15.32
N LEU A 174 -20.71 -1.09 -16.47
CA LEU A 174 -19.91 -0.92 -17.69
C LEU A 174 -20.07 0.47 -18.28
N ALA A 175 -21.28 1.05 -18.26
CA ALA A 175 -21.51 2.40 -18.73
C ALA A 175 -20.83 3.43 -17.80
N ASP A 176 -21.01 3.26 -16.50
CA ASP A 176 -20.36 4.10 -15.48
C ASP A 176 -18.83 4.03 -15.56
N PHE A 177 -18.27 2.83 -15.76
CA PHE A 177 -16.84 2.64 -15.97
C PHE A 177 -16.35 3.33 -17.27
N ARG A 178 -17.10 3.19 -18.37
CA ARG A 178 -16.77 3.89 -19.63
C ARG A 178 -16.83 5.40 -19.51
N GLU A 179 -17.77 5.92 -18.73
CA GLU A 179 -17.87 7.34 -18.41
C GLU A 179 -16.61 7.82 -17.68
N ILE A 180 -16.21 7.12 -16.62
CA ILE A 180 -15.05 7.49 -15.79
C ILE A 180 -13.74 7.43 -16.57
N VAL A 181 -13.51 6.40 -17.37
CA VAL A 181 -12.27 6.23 -18.18
C VAL A 181 -12.12 7.33 -19.24
N ARG A 182 -13.21 7.96 -19.68
CA ARG A 182 -13.16 9.12 -20.58
C ARG A 182 -12.71 10.41 -19.90
N ILE A 183 -12.80 10.48 -18.57
CA ILE A 183 -12.35 11.66 -17.81
C ILE A 183 -10.83 11.62 -17.72
N ARG A 184 -10.17 12.49 -18.50
CA ARG A 184 -8.70 12.54 -18.57
C ARG A 184 -8.03 12.68 -17.19
N ALA A 185 -8.60 13.50 -16.29
CA ALA A 185 -8.07 13.70 -14.95
C ALA A 185 -8.05 12.38 -14.16
N VAL A 186 -9.10 11.55 -14.25
CA VAL A 186 -9.19 10.25 -13.61
C VAL A 186 -8.13 9.30 -14.14
N LEU A 187 -8.01 9.21 -15.47
CA LEU A 187 -7.02 8.33 -16.11
C LEU A 187 -5.59 8.76 -15.75
N SER A 188 -5.31 10.07 -15.73
CA SER A 188 -4.01 10.60 -15.31
C SER A 188 -3.71 10.26 -13.83
N CYS A 189 -4.70 10.38 -12.95
CA CYS A 189 -4.56 9.96 -11.55
C CYS A 189 -4.29 8.46 -11.41
N TRP A 190 -5.00 7.63 -12.16
CA TRP A 190 -4.81 6.17 -12.13
C TRP A 190 -3.44 5.74 -12.64
N VAL A 191 -3.00 6.29 -13.78
CA VAL A 191 -1.65 6.03 -14.33
C VAL A 191 -0.57 6.48 -13.36
N THR A 192 -0.68 7.70 -12.83
CA THR A 192 0.29 8.19 -11.83
C THR A 192 0.32 7.31 -10.59
N THR A 193 -0.83 6.90 -10.07
CA THR A 193 -0.92 6.01 -8.91
C THR A 193 -0.28 4.65 -9.20
N PHE A 194 -0.58 4.04 -10.34
CA PHE A 194 0.00 2.75 -10.72
C PHE A 194 1.52 2.80 -10.73
N PHE A 195 2.11 3.78 -11.41
CA PHE A 195 3.57 3.87 -11.51
C PHE A 195 4.24 4.38 -10.23
N SER A 196 3.56 5.18 -9.41
CA SER A 196 4.07 5.53 -8.08
C SER A 196 4.12 4.31 -7.17
N THR A 197 3.08 3.49 -7.18
CA THR A 197 3.06 2.26 -6.37
C THR A 197 3.92 1.16 -6.98
N PHE A 198 4.13 1.14 -8.30
CA PHE A 198 5.15 0.33 -8.95
C PHE A 198 6.55 0.69 -8.43
N ALA A 199 6.89 1.98 -8.39
CA ALA A 199 8.18 2.44 -7.87
C ALA A 199 8.33 2.11 -6.37
N TRP A 200 7.30 2.38 -5.56
CA TRP A 200 7.32 2.03 -4.13
C TRP A 200 7.41 0.52 -3.90
N GLY A 201 6.76 -0.28 -4.74
CA GLY A 201 6.77 -1.75 -4.69
C GLY A 201 8.17 -2.33 -4.83
N SER A 202 9.06 -1.67 -5.59
CA SER A 202 10.46 -2.07 -5.71
C SER A 202 11.21 -1.98 -4.38
N LEU A 203 11.01 -0.88 -3.63
CA LEU A 203 11.58 -0.75 -2.28
C LEU A 203 10.91 -1.69 -1.29
N PHE A 204 9.59 -1.80 -1.35
CA PHE A 204 8.85 -2.67 -0.45
C PHE A 204 9.31 -4.13 -0.52
N SER A 205 9.58 -4.63 -1.73
CA SER A 205 9.95 -6.01 -1.98
C SER A 205 11.46 -6.27 -1.85
N PHE A 206 12.31 -5.34 -2.30
CA PHE A 206 13.72 -5.62 -2.50
C PHE A 206 14.67 -4.78 -1.66
N PHE A 207 14.23 -3.65 -1.07
CA PHE A 207 15.08 -2.87 -0.19
C PHE A 207 15.58 -3.65 1.03
N PRO A 208 14.79 -4.52 1.70
CA PRO A 208 15.31 -5.33 2.80
C PRO A 208 16.49 -6.23 2.40
N LEU A 209 16.46 -6.76 1.16
CA LEU A 209 17.56 -7.56 0.62
C LEU A 209 18.80 -6.69 0.34
N TYR A 210 18.58 -5.55 -0.32
CA TYR A 210 19.64 -4.57 -0.58
C TYR A 210 20.31 -4.08 0.71
N ALA A 211 19.54 -3.76 1.73
CA ALA A 211 20.03 -3.32 3.04
C ALA A 211 20.91 -4.41 3.68
N ARG A 212 20.44 -5.67 3.67
CA ARG A 212 21.22 -6.81 4.17
C ARG A 212 22.52 -7.00 3.41
N ASP A 213 22.48 -6.99 2.08
CA ASP A 213 23.65 -7.17 1.23
C ASP A 213 24.64 -5.99 1.33
N SER A 214 24.16 -4.83 1.82
CA SER A 214 24.96 -3.64 2.15
C SER A 214 25.48 -3.62 3.59
N GLY A 215 25.23 -4.65 4.39
CA GLY A 215 25.66 -4.75 5.79
C GLY A 215 24.79 -3.97 6.78
N ILE A 216 23.63 -3.45 6.36
CA ILE A 216 22.70 -2.72 7.23
C ILE A 216 21.88 -3.72 8.06
N SER A 217 21.79 -3.48 9.36
CA SER A 217 21.08 -4.36 10.28
C SER A 217 19.56 -4.40 9.99
N ILE A 218 18.93 -5.50 10.38
CA ILE A 218 17.46 -5.65 10.25
C ILE A 218 16.73 -4.55 11.03
N ALA A 219 17.27 -4.14 12.19
CA ALA A 219 16.71 -3.06 13.00
C ALA A 219 16.74 -1.72 12.24
N HIS A 220 17.88 -1.36 11.65
CA HIS A 220 18.02 -0.13 10.87
C HIS A 220 17.19 -0.18 9.58
N THR A 221 17.07 -1.35 8.94
CA THR A 221 16.15 -1.54 7.81
C THR A 221 14.69 -1.20 8.21
N GLY A 222 14.25 -1.67 9.36
CA GLY A 222 12.93 -1.32 9.90
C GLY A 222 12.77 0.17 10.22
N LEU A 223 13.80 0.78 10.82
CA LEU A 223 13.82 2.22 11.15
C LEU A 223 13.80 3.10 9.90
N ILE A 224 14.46 2.71 8.82
CA ILE A 224 14.43 3.42 7.53
C ILE A 224 13.00 3.46 6.98
N PHE A 225 12.25 2.35 7.00
CA PHE A 225 10.82 2.34 6.65
C PHE A 225 9.97 3.19 7.61
N THR A 226 10.29 3.15 8.91
CA THR A 226 9.63 4.01 9.91
C THR A 226 9.84 5.49 9.60
N THR A 227 11.06 5.88 9.22
CA THR A 227 11.40 7.27 8.83
C THR A 227 10.57 7.71 7.63
N GLN A 228 10.42 6.86 6.61
CA GLN A 228 9.56 7.13 5.45
C GLN A 228 8.10 7.38 5.87
N ALA A 229 7.55 6.48 6.69
CA ALA A 229 6.16 6.59 7.11
C ALA A 229 5.92 7.79 8.05
N ALA A 230 6.86 8.11 8.93
CA ALA A 230 6.82 9.29 9.79
C ALA A 230 6.87 10.59 8.97
N ALA A 231 7.80 10.69 8.00
CA ALA A 231 7.89 11.84 7.10
C ALA A 231 6.59 12.01 6.28
N ASN A 232 6.01 10.91 5.79
CA ASN A 232 4.72 10.92 5.10
C ASN A 232 3.61 11.48 6.01
N ALA A 233 3.50 11.00 7.24
CA ALA A 233 2.48 11.44 8.18
C ALA A 233 2.61 12.92 8.54
N LEU A 234 3.83 13.39 8.82
CA LEU A 234 4.13 14.77 9.20
C LEU A 234 3.84 15.78 8.08
N VAL A 235 4.17 15.41 6.83
CA VAL A 235 4.01 16.31 5.67
C VAL A 235 2.57 16.32 5.12
N ARG A 236 1.78 15.30 5.37
CA ARG A 236 0.46 15.11 4.76
C ARG A 236 -0.52 16.27 5.05
N ILE A 237 -0.63 16.69 6.31
CA ILE A 237 -1.54 17.77 6.72
C ILE A 237 -1.08 19.12 6.17
N PRO A 238 0.19 19.56 6.37
CA PRO A 238 0.68 20.80 5.77
C PRO A 238 0.55 20.85 4.24
N ALA A 239 0.85 19.72 3.57
CA ALA A 239 0.71 19.63 2.12
C ALA A 239 -0.73 19.82 1.66
N GLY A 240 -1.71 19.21 2.35
CA GLY A 240 -3.13 19.37 2.06
C GLY A 240 -3.56 20.84 2.18
N HIS A 241 -3.22 21.49 3.28
CA HIS A 241 -3.53 22.93 3.48
C HIS A 241 -2.92 23.83 2.39
N LEU A 242 -1.67 23.55 1.99
CA LEU A 242 -1.01 24.33 0.94
C LEU A 242 -1.68 24.13 -0.43
N GLN A 243 -2.10 22.89 -0.73
CA GLN A 243 -2.81 22.54 -1.96
C GLN A 243 -4.18 23.25 -2.03
N ASP A 244 -4.93 23.25 -0.93
CA ASP A 244 -6.24 23.90 -0.86
C ASP A 244 -6.12 25.43 -1.05
N ARG A 245 -5.08 26.06 -0.48
CA ARG A 245 -4.84 27.50 -0.67
C ARG A 245 -4.48 27.88 -2.11
N ARG A 246 -3.76 27.01 -2.83
CA ARG A 246 -3.31 27.30 -4.20
C ARG A 246 -4.33 26.93 -5.27
N GLY A 247 -5.31 26.08 -4.97
CA GLY A 247 -6.36 25.62 -5.87
C GLY A 247 -5.89 24.73 -7.03
N ASN A 248 -4.72 24.97 -7.60
CA ASN A 248 -4.15 24.15 -8.66
C ASN A 248 -3.29 23.02 -8.08
N ARG A 249 -3.77 21.78 -8.16
CA ARG A 249 -3.13 20.60 -7.58
C ARG A 249 -2.13 19.91 -8.52
N ARG A 250 -2.17 20.23 -9.82
CA ARG A 250 -1.31 19.61 -10.84
C ARG A 250 0.20 19.75 -10.56
N PRO A 251 0.75 20.93 -10.18
CA PRO A 251 2.17 21.05 -9.86
C PRO A 251 2.59 20.15 -8.68
N PHE A 252 1.73 19.98 -7.68
CA PHE A 252 2.03 19.13 -6.53
C PHE A 252 2.14 17.66 -6.94
N ILE A 253 1.31 17.18 -7.88
CA ILE A 253 1.41 15.82 -8.43
C ILE A 253 2.71 15.67 -9.20
N LEU A 254 3.03 16.60 -10.11
CA LEU A 254 4.21 16.53 -10.96
C LEU A 254 5.50 16.58 -10.15
N TRP A 255 5.70 17.63 -9.36
CA TRP A 255 6.92 17.80 -8.57
C TRP A 255 7.03 16.79 -7.43
N GLY A 256 5.90 16.51 -6.75
CA GLY A 256 5.88 15.47 -5.71
C GLY A 256 6.29 14.11 -6.28
N ASN A 257 5.71 13.72 -7.43
CA ASN A 257 6.03 12.41 -8.01
C ASN A 257 7.42 12.36 -8.66
N ALA A 258 7.92 13.48 -9.18
CA ALA A 258 9.30 13.59 -9.66
C ALA A 258 10.30 13.39 -8.50
N LEU A 259 10.10 14.08 -7.37
CA LEU A 259 10.92 13.89 -6.17
C LEU A 259 10.79 12.47 -5.62
N PHE A 260 9.58 11.89 -5.64
CA PHE A 260 9.35 10.52 -5.21
C PHE A 260 10.13 9.52 -6.08
N GLY A 261 9.97 9.58 -7.40
CA GLY A 261 10.68 8.71 -8.33
C GLY A 261 12.21 8.88 -8.28
N LEU A 262 12.69 10.12 -8.11
CA LEU A 262 14.12 10.41 -7.91
C LEU A 262 14.64 9.78 -6.61
N SER A 263 13.89 9.89 -5.52
CA SER A 263 14.25 9.25 -4.25
C SER A 263 14.36 7.73 -4.38
N ILE A 264 13.40 7.10 -5.10
CA ILE A 264 13.46 5.66 -5.38
C ILE A 264 14.72 5.31 -6.20
N ALA A 265 14.99 6.07 -7.27
CA ALA A 265 16.15 5.83 -8.13
C ALA A 265 17.49 5.97 -7.37
N LEU A 266 17.59 6.94 -6.47
CA LEU A 266 18.80 7.20 -5.69
C LEU A 266 19.02 6.18 -4.55
N THR A 267 18.03 5.36 -4.20
CA THR A 267 18.20 4.37 -3.13
C THR A 267 19.34 3.41 -3.39
N GLY A 268 19.54 3.00 -4.64
CA GLY A 268 20.65 2.12 -5.02
C GLY A 268 22.04 2.76 -5.05
N ALA A 269 22.13 4.08 -4.91
CA ALA A 269 23.38 4.82 -5.03
C ALA A 269 24.23 4.82 -3.74
N SER A 270 23.64 4.48 -2.58
CA SER A 270 24.38 4.51 -1.31
C SER A 270 24.14 3.26 -0.48
N ARG A 271 25.23 2.67 -0.01
CA ARG A 271 25.22 1.56 0.95
C ARG A 271 25.34 2.01 2.41
N ARG A 272 25.39 3.33 2.66
CA ARG A 272 25.47 3.91 4.01
C ARG A 272 24.07 4.23 4.54
N GLU A 273 23.87 4.05 5.83
CA GLU A 273 22.57 4.23 6.50
C GLU A 273 22.05 5.66 6.41
N LEU A 274 22.88 6.67 6.75
CA LEU A 274 22.44 8.06 6.83
C LEU A 274 21.86 8.60 5.51
N PRO A 275 22.48 8.43 4.33
CA PRO A 275 21.87 8.80 3.06
C PRO A 275 20.54 8.07 2.80
N LEU A 276 20.41 6.81 3.21
CA LEU A 276 19.17 6.05 3.03
C LEU A 276 18.03 6.60 3.91
N TYR A 277 18.31 7.00 5.15
CA TYR A 277 17.33 7.71 5.98
C TYR A 277 16.81 8.98 5.30
N LEU A 278 17.72 9.79 4.73
CA LEU A 278 17.35 11.03 4.03
C LEU A 278 16.54 10.77 2.77
N VAL A 279 16.94 9.79 1.96
CA VAL A 279 16.23 9.39 0.74
C VAL A 279 14.82 8.88 1.07
N PHE A 280 14.67 8.05 2.11
CA PHE A 280 13.37 7.54 2.53
C PHE A 280 12.49 8.63 3.16
N ALA A 281 13.06 9.57 3.91
CA ALA A 281 12.33 10.74 4.40
C ALA A 281 11.82 11.61 3.24
N ALA A 282 12.66 11.85 2.22
CA ALA A 282 12.27 12.57 1.01
C ALA A 282 11.18 11.82 0.23
N ALA A 283 11.31 10.50 0.07
CA ALA A 283 10.30 9.66 -0.57
C ALA A 283 8.95 9.72 0.17
N GLY A 284 8.98 9.63 1.52
CA GLY A 284 7.78 9.75 2.35
C GLY A 284 7.09 11.08 2.22
N SER A 285 7.84 12.17 2.28
CA SER A 285 7.35 13.54 2.10
C SER A 285 6.75 13.76 0.71
N ALA A 286 7.44 13.33 -0.33
CA ALA A 286 7.00 13.42 -1.71
C ALA A 286 5.71 12.59 -1.96
N MET A 287 5.66 11.39 -1.41
CA MET A 287 4.47 10.53 -1.45
C MET A 287 3.26 11.20 -0.78
N ALA A 288 3.45 11.86 0.38
CA ALA A 288 2.38 12.58 1.06
C ALA A 288 1.81 13.69 0.17
N VAL A 289 2.67 14.50 -0.44
CA VAL A 289 2.27 15.59 -1.35
C VAL A 289 1.49 15.04 -2.55
N THR A 290 2.02 14.03 -3.22
CA THR A 290 1.44 13.46 -4.44
C THR A 290 0.09 12.80 -4.18
N PHE A 291 0.01 11.87 -3.21
CA PHE A 291 -1.22 11.10 -2.99
C PHE A 291 -2.34 11.92 -2.37
N THR A 292 -2.03 12.97 -1.60
CA THR A 292 -3.04 13.93 -1.12
C THR A 292 -3.66 14.69 -2.30
N ALA A 293 -2.83 15.16 -3.24
CA ALA A 293 -3.29 15.86 -4.44
C ALA A 293 -4.10 14.94 -5.36
N ILE A 294 -3.64 13.71 -5.60
CA ILE A 294 -4.36 12.72 -6.42
C ILE A 294 -5.74 12.42 -5.85
N GLY A 295 -5.83 12.16 -4.54
CA GLY A 295 -7.11 11.86 -3.89
C GLY A 295 -8.12 13.00 -4.03
N ALA A 296 -7.67 14.23 -3.90
CA ALA A 296 -8.51 15.40 -4.06
C ALA A 296 -8.94 15.61 -5.53
N VAL A 297 -7.99 15.56 -6.49
CA VAL A 297 -8.33 15.67 -7.93
C VAL A 297 -9.31 14.60 -8.34
N LEU A 298 -9.11 13.36 -7.90
CA LEU A 298 -10.00 12.25 -8.23
C LEU A 298 -11.41 12.47 -7.68
N SER A 299 -11.53 12.95 -6.43
CA SER A 299 -12.83 13.24 -5.80
C SER A 299 -13.57 14.39 -6.45
N GLU A 300 -12.84 15.42 -6.94
CA GLU A 300 -13.40 16.61 -7.58
C GLU A 300 -13.74 16.39 -9.06
N SER A 301 -13.08 15.42 -9.71
CA SER A 301 -13.23 15.18 -11.16
C SER A 301 -14.43 14.31 -11.52
N VAL A 302 -15.11 13.71 -10.55
CA VAL A 302 -16.23 12.78 -10.79
C VAL A 302 -17.45 13.12 -9.98
N ASP A 303 -18.62 12.84 -10.54
CA ASP A 303 -19.88 12.97 -9.83
C ASP A 303 -19.92 12.04 -8.61
N ILE A 304 -20.69 12.43 -7.57
CA ILE A 304 -20.85 11.67 -6.33
C ILE A 304 -21.35 10.24 -6.60
N ARG A 305 -22.16 10.06 -7.63
CA ARG A 305 -22.73 8.79 -8.08
C ARG A 305 -21.65 7.76 -8.45
N VAL A 306 -20.60 8.21 -9.15
CA VAL A 306 -19.54 7.32 -9.68
C VAL A 306 -18.22 7.45 -8.92
N ARG A 307 -18.18 8.27 -7.87
CA ARG A 307 -16.98 8.49 -7.05
C ARG A 307 -16.44 7.20 -6.43
N GLY A 308 -17.35 6.32 -5.96
CA GLY A 308 -16.95 5.01 -5.41
C GLY A 308 -16.22 4.15 -6.44
N LEU A 309 -16.69 4.14 -7.70
CA LEU A 309 -16.05 3.39 -8.78
C LEU A 309 -14.69 3.99 -9.16
N ALA A 310 -14.56 5.32 -9.18
CA ALA A 310 -13.29 6.02 -9.44
C ALA A 310 -12.24 5.72 -8.34
N MET A 311 -12.67 5.69 -7.07
CA MET A 311 -11.81 5.30 -5.94
C MET A 311 -11.48 3.80 -5.95
N GLY A 312 -12.40 2.96 -6.41
CA GLY A 312 -12.15 1.53 -6.64
C GLY A 312 -11.03 1.31 -7.66
N GLY A 313 -11.09 2.00 -8.81
CA GLY A 313 -10.02 1.98 -9.81
C GLY A 313 -8.67 2.49 -9.27
N TYR A 314 -8.68 3.54 -8.46
CA TYR A 314 -7.50 4.01 -7.75
C TYR A 314 -6.86 2.92 -6.88
N ASN A 315 -7.65 2.21 -6.07
CA ASN A 315 -7.16 1.10 -5.24
C ASN A 315 -6.64 -0.07 -6.10
N THR A 316 -7.31 -0.39 -7.21
CA THR A 316 -6.84 -1.39 -8.16
C THR A 316 -5.47 -1.02 -8.74
N CYS A 317 -5.25 0.25 -9.07
CA CYS A 317 -3.95 0.75 -9.51
C CYS A 317 -2.88 0.64 -8.42
N ILE A 318 -3.24 0.86 -7.14
CA ILE A 318 -2.31 0.67 -6.03
C ILE A 318 -1.82 -0.79 -5.98
N TYR A 319 -2.73 -1.74 -5.89
CA TYR A 319 -2.35 -3.16 -5.78
C TYR A 319 -1.70 -3.68 -7.07
N GLY A 320 -2.20 -3.25 -8.24
CA GLY A 320 -1.64 -3.60 -9.54
C GLY A 320 -0.21 -3.10 -9.72
N GLY A 321 0.09 -1.88 -9.28
CA GLY A 321 1.45 -1.32 -9.31
C GLY A 321 2.41 -2.11 -8.43
N PHE A 322 2.02 -2.42 -7.19
CA PHE A 322 2.82 -3.27 -6.29
C PHE A 322 3.07 -4.66 -6.88
N MET A 323 2.03 -5.30 -7.41
CA MET A 323 2.11 -6.62 -8.03
C MET A 323 3.07 -6.61 -9.24
N ALA A 324 2.89 -5.66 -10.16
CA ALA A 324 3.71 -5.53 -11.35
C ALA A 324 5.19 -5.30 -10.98
N SER A 325 5.46 -4.42 -10.01
CA SER A 325 6.81 -4.18 -9.50
C SER A 325 7.46 -5.44 -8.92
N ALA A 326 6.74 -6.13 -8.04
CA ALA A 326 7.23 -7.33 -7.39
C ALA A 326 7.54 -8.45 -8.41
N ALA A 327 6.72 -8.56 -9.46
CA ALA A 327 6.90 -9.57 -10.52
C ALA A 327 8.06 -9.26 -11.48
N THR A 328 8.35 -7.96 -11.75
CA THR A 328 9.28 -7.57 -12.82
C THR A 328 10.63 -7.08 -12.32
N ILE A 329 10.66 -6.26 -11.25
CA ILE A 329 11.89 -5.64 -10.76
C ILE A 329 12.88 -6.68 -10.21
N GLY A 330 12.40 -7.81 -9.68
CA GLY A 330 13.25 -8.92 -9.25
C GLY A 330 14.16 -9.45 -10.36
N THR A 331 13.64 -9.57 -11.57
CA THR A 331 14.40 -9.99 -12.76
C THR A 331 15.43 -8.92 -13.17
N VAL A 332 15.04 -7.64 -13.14
CA VAL A 332 15.98 -6.53 -13.43
C VAL A 332 17.13 -6.52 -12.43
N ILE A 333 16.83 -6.68 -11.14
CA ILE A 333 17.85 -6.72 -10.07
C ILE A 333 18.76 -7.92 -10.24
N GLN A 334 18.25 -9.08 -10.60
CA GLN A 334 19.04 -10.30 -10.78
C GLN A 334 20.07 -10.18 -11.92
N HIS A 335 19.74 -9.47 -13.00
CA HIS A 335 20.64 -9.32 -14.16
C HIS A 335 21.51 -8.08 -14.10
N PHE A 336 21.02 -6.97 -13.55
CA PHE A 336 21.65 -5.65 -13.60
C PHE A 336 21.97 -5.06 -12.21
N GLY A 337 21.62 -5.77 -11.13
CA GLY A 337 21.84 -5.32 -9.75
C GLY A 337 20.77 -4.35 -9.21
N TYR A 338 20.81 -4.12 -7.90
CA TYR A 338 19.86 -3.25 -7.20
C TYR A 338 19.80 -1.82 -7.72
N PRO A 339 20.94 -1.14 -8.03
CA PRO A 339 20.89 0.22 -8.53
C PRO A 339 20.06 0.37 -9.80
N ALA A 340 20.22 -0.57 -10.75
CA ALA A 340 19.45 -0.58 -12.00
C ALA A 340 17.95 -0.85 -11.76
N GLY A 341 17.62 -1.77 -10.83
CA GLY A 341 16.24 -2.07 -10.46
C GLY A 341 15.52 -0.86 -9.85
N PHE A 342 16.15 -0.18 -8.90
CA PHE A 342 15.55 1.01 -8.28
C PHE A 342 15.52 2.21 -9.25
N ALA A 343 16.57 2.40 -10.05
CA ALA A 343 16.62 3.47 -11.05
C ALA A 343 15.53 3.28 -12.11
N SER A 344 15.35 2.08 -12.65
CA SER A 344 14.30 1.80 -13.65
C SER A 344 12.90 2.03 -13.09
N ALA A 345 12.63 1.62 -11.87
CA ALA A 345 11.35 1.84 -11.21
C ALA A 345 11.08 3.34 -10.95
N GLY A 346 12.07 4.07 -10.46
CA GLY A 346 11.98 5.52 -10.24
C GLY A 346 11.78 6.30 -11.53
N LEU A 347 12.52 5.97 -12.59
CA LEU A 347 12.38 6.58 -13.91
C LEU A 347 11.00 6.30 -14.53
N ALA A 348 10.51 5.06 -14.46
CA ALA A 348 9.18 4.72 -14.93
C ALA A 348 8.10 5.58 -14.25
N CYS A 349 8.23 5.83 -12.94
CA CYS A 349 7.35 6.69 -12.18
C CYS A 349 7.38 8.14 -12.68
N ILE A 350 8.55 8.72 -12.88
CA ILE A 350 8.71 10.10 -13.37
C ILE A 350 8.14 10.26 -14.78
N LEU A 351 8.58 9.40 -15.71
CA LEU A 351 8.21 9.49 -17.11
C LEU A 351 6.71 9.28 -17.34
N SER A 352 6.11 8.29 -16.69
CA SER A 352 4.68 8.01 -16.82
C SER A 352 3.82 9.15 -16.27
N THR A 353 4.24 9.76 -15.17
CA THR A 353 3.52 10.91 -14.60
C THR A 353 3.66 12.14 -15.51
N ALA A 354 4.85 12.43 -16.00
CA ALA A 354 5.05 13.50 -16.98
C ALA A 354 4.15 13.28 -18.20
N ALA A 355 4.14 12.08 -18.78
CA ALA A 355 3.32 11.75 -19.95
C ALA A 355 1.81 11.87 -19.66
N ALA A 356 1.33 11.40 -18.51
CA ALA A 356 -0.08 11.44 -18.15
C ALA A 356 -0.61 12.88 -17.96
N TRP A 357 0.24 13.80 -17.51
CA TRP A 357 -0.12 15.18 -17.20
C TRP A 357 0.34 16.19 -18.25
N LEU A 358 1.02 15.77 -19.32
CA LEU A 358 1.31 16.65 -20.44
C LEU A 358 0.00 17.22 -21.03
N PRO A 359 -0.04 18.52 -21.43
CA PRO A 359 -1.18 19.07 -22.13
C PRO A 359 -1.32 18.32 -23.48
N GLY A 360 -2.31 17.39 -23.56
CA GLY A 360 -2.70 16.87 -24.88
C GLY A 360 -3.12 18.03 -25.75
N LYS A 361 -2.75 18.03 -27.01
CA LYS A 361 -3.36 18.92 -28.00
C LYS A 361 -4.88 18.80 -27.80
N ALA A 362 -5.51 19.93 -27.47
CA ALA A 362 -6.96 20.01 -27.44
C ALA A 362 -7.47 19.55 -28.81
N ARG A 363 -8.18 18.42 -28.82
CA ARG A 363 -9.07 18.05 -29.90
C ARG A 363 -10.49 18.38 -29.48
#